data_49fb8fa2f18979379a00087fde8cecae
#
_entry.id   49fb8fa2f18979379a00087fde8cecae
#
_cell.length_a   1.000
_cell.length_b   1.000
_cell.length_c   1.000
_cell.angle_alpha   90.00
_cell.angle_beta   90.00
_cell.angle_gamma   90.00
#
_symmetry.space_group_name_H-M   'P 1'
#
loop_
_entity.id
_entity.type
_entity.pdbx_description
1 polymer ?
#
loop_
_entity_poly.entity_id
_entity_poly.type
_entity_poly.pdbx_seq_one_letter_code
_entity_poly.pdbx_strand_id
1 'polypeptide(L)'
;MAKHAVHRKKKRSHSAFSFRHALVLCLCVIAVCFGLYLWHEAFTIGQKNPSTESEDDFRPTIGEPPYRVAVDAGHGGSDPGARGVVEEKEMTAATAEALLTWLEQDPNFIPLRTRENYDTTAKPSERAAAANALSPDLLLSIHGKSPPGGPAGPRC
;
A
#
# COMPACT_ATOMS: atom_id res chain seq x y z
N MET A 1 -37.05 26.38 89.26
CA MET A 1 -37.50 25.24 88.46
C MET A 1 -36.70 25.32 87.14
N ALA A 2 -35.65 24.49 86.98
CA ALA A 2 -34.82 24.44 85.74
C ALA A 2 -35.23 23.24 84.91
N LYS A 3 -35.62 23.50 83.64
CA LYS A 3 -35.97 22.44 82.67
C LYS A 3 -34.69 22.04 81.91
N HIS A 4 -34.21 20.80 82.14
CA HIS A 4 -33.18 20.21 81.32
C HIS A 4 -33.69 19.88 79.92
N ALA A 5 -33.08 20.47 78.91
CA ALA A 5 -33.30 20.14 77.51
C ALA A 5 -32.38 18.98 77.13
N VAL A 6 -32.93 17.79 76.85
CA VAL A 6 -32.17 16.63 76.40
C VAL A 6 -31.90 16.77 74.89
N HIS A 7 -30.62 16.96 74.54
CA HIS A 7 -30.16 17.04 73.16
C HIS A 7 -30.01 15.63 72.57
N ARG A 8 -30.97 15.22 71.76
CA ARG A 8 -30.98 13.91 71.07
C ARG A 8 -30.04 13.99 69.88
N LYS A 9 -28.83 13.43 69.99
CA LYS A 9 -27.89 13.24 68.85
C LYS A 9 -28.50 12.27 67.83
N LYS A 10 -28.82 12.80 66.63
CA LYS A 10 -29.26 12.02 65.48
C LYS A 10 -28.12 11.16 64.98
N LYS A 11 -28.14 9.85 65.21
CA LYS A 11 -27.22 8.87 64.65
C LYS A 11 -27.36 8.88 63.12
N ARG A 12 -26.31 9.33 62.41
CA ARG A 12 -26.22 9.12 60.96
C ARG A 12 -26.09 7.62 60.71
N SER A 13 -27.12 7.02 60.13
CA SER A 13 -27.07 5.67 59.59
C SER A 13 -26.16 5.70 58.37
N HIS A 14 -24.94 5.23 58.49
CA HIS A 14 -24.15 4.83 57.32
C HIS A 14 -24.86 3.61 56.76
N SER A 15 -25.55 3.73 55.63
CA SER A 15 -26.09 2.57 54.92
C SER A 15 -24.89 1.70 54.56
N ALA A 16 -24.80 0.55 55.19
CA ALA A 16 -23.80 -0.45 54.83
C ALA A 16 -24.11 -0.88 53.42
N PHE A 17 -23.28 -0.39 52.50
CA PHE A 17 -23.28 -0.86 51.12
C PHE A 17 -23.04 -2.36 51.18
N SER A 18 -24.08 -3.14 50.89
CA SER A 18 -24.05 -4.60 51.08
C SER A 18 -22.88 -5.15 50.24
N PHE A 19 -22.08 -6.00 50.85
CA PHE A 19 -20.96 -6.71 50.21
C PHE A 19 -21.36 -7.34 48.87
N ARG A 20 -22.63 -7.75 48.74
CA ARG A 20 -23.22 -8.29 47.51
C ARG A 20 -23.25 -7.24 46.37
N HIS A 21 -23.57 -5.97 46.69
CA HIS A 21 -23.57 -4.90 45.67
C HIS A 21 -22.15 -4.53 45.28
N ALA A 22 -21.21 -4.53 46.21
CA ALA A 22 -19.80 -4.30 45.89
C ALA A 22 -19.24 -5.41 44.98
N LEU A 23 -19.58 -6.66 45.25
CA LEU A 23 -19.17 -7.80 44.40
C LEU A 23 -19.75 -7.70 42.98
N VAL A 24 -21.04 -7.37 42.85
CA VAL A 24 -21.69 -7.19 41.54
C VAL A 24 -21.05 -6.04 40.76
N LEU A 25 -20.77 -4.92 41.42
CA LEU A 25 -20.09 -3.79 40.79
C LEU A 25 -18.68 -4.19 40.29
N CYS A 26 -17.90 -4.90 41.07
CA CYS A 26 -16.59 -5.41 40.64
C CYS A 26 -16.70 -6.34 39.41
N LEU A 27 -17.65 -7.25 39.41
CA LEU A 27 -17.86 -8.15 38.28
C LEU A 27 -18.30 -7.40 37.02
N CYS A 28 -19.15 -6.37 37.14
CA CYS A 28 -19.52 -5.53 36.04
C CYS A 28 -18.32 -4.73 35.44
N VAL A 29 -17.49 -4.18 36.33
CA VAL A 29 -16.26 -3.46 35.87
C VAL A 29 -15.31 -4.41 35.15
N ILE A 30 -15.08 -5.63 35.70
CA ILE A 30 -14.24 -6.63 35.04
C ILE A 30 -14.81 -7.02 33.68
N ALA A 31 -16.13 -7.23 33.59
CA ALA A 31 -16.77 -7.56 32.30
C ALA A 31 -16.63 -6.43 31.26
N VAL A 32 -16.79 -5.17 31.67
CA VAL A 32 -16.58 -4.01 30.79
C VAL A 32 -15.12 -3.89 30.35
N CYS A 33 -14.17 -4.01 31.29
CA CYS A 33 -12.74 -3.96 30.96
C CYS A 33 -12.35 -5.10 30.01
N PHE A 34 -12.88 -6.30 30.21
CA PHE A 34 -12.63 -7.44 29.35
C PHE A 34 -13.26 -7.22 27.95
N GLY A 35 -14.46 -6.69 27.90
CA GLY A 35 -15.10 -6.31 26.63
C GLY A 35 -14.33 -5.26 25.86
N LEU A 36 -13.81 -4.23 26.53
CA LEU A 36 -12.96 -3.21 25.93
C LEU A 36 -11.61 -3.80 25.47
N TYR A 37 -11.04 -4.71 26.22
CA TYR A 37 -9.82 -5.42 25.83
C TYR A 37 -10.04 -6.25 24.55
N LEU A 38 -11.11 -7.04 24.50
CA LEU A 38 -11.44 -7.82 23.29
C LEU A 38 -11.75 -6.92 22.09
N TRP A 39 -12.43 -5.79 22.31
CA TRP A 39 -12.66 -4.79 21.27
C TRP A 39 -11.36 -4.21 20.74
N HIS A 40 -10.44 -3.87 21.64
CA HIS A 40 -9.12 -3.35 21.28
C HIS A 40 -8.32 -4.38 20.45
N GLU A 41 -8.31 -5.64 20.87
CA GLU A 41 -7.65 -6.71 20.11
C GLU A 41 -8.29 -6.92 18.73
N ALA A 42 -9.62 -6.97 18.66
CA ALA A 42 -10.35 -7.10 17.40
C ALA A 42 -10.09 -5.90 16.47
N PHE A 43 -10.01 -4.68 17.03
CA PHE A 43 -9.72 -3.47 16.29
C PHE A 43 -8.27 -3.45 15.77
N THR A 44 -7.30 -3.87 16.57
CA THR A 44 -5.89 -3.96 16.15
C THR A 44 -5.65 -5.06 15.12
N ILE A 45 -6.37 -6.19 15.22
CA ILE A 45 -6.33 -7.25 14.20
C ILE A 45 -6.94 -6.76 12.87
N GLY A 46 -8.02 -5.99 12.94
CA GLY A 46 -8.65 -5.38 11.75
C GLY A 46 -7.82 -4.28 11.08
N GLN A 47 -6.87 -3.67 11.80
CA GLN A 47 -5.91 -2.69 11.28
C GLN A 47 -4.56 -3.29 10.84
N LYS A 48 -4.38 -4.58 10.99
CA LYS A 48 -3.24 -5.25 10.36
C LYS A 48 -3.48 -5.20 8.85
N ASN A 49 -2.97 -4.13 8.22
CA ASN A 49 -2.91 -4.02 6.78
C ASN A 49 -2.28 -5.32 6.25
N PRO A 50 -2.91 -6.02 5.30
CA PRO A 50 -2.29 -7.16 4.65
C PRO A 50 -1.00 -6.80 3.89
N SER A 51 -0.65 -5.51 3.82
CA SER A 51 0.58 -4.98 3.22
C SER A 51 1.80 -4.97 4.16
N THR A 52 1.71 -5.55 5.38
CA THR A 52 2.89 -5.71 6.26
C THR A 52 3.32 -7.19 6.40
N GLU A 53 2.81 -8.07 5.53
CA GLU A 53 3.58 -9.27 5.22
C GLU A 53 4.81 -8.79 4.47
N SER A 54 5.92 -8.86 5.15
CA SER A 54 7.28 -8.55 4.73
C SER A 54 7.45 -8.47 3.21
N GLU A 55 7.49 -7.24 2.65
CA GLU A 55 8.02 -7.01 1.30
C GLU A 55 9.47 -7.54 1.15
N ASP A 56 10.11 -7.90 2.25
CA ASP A 56 11.44 -8.52 2.26
C ASP A 56 11.45 -9.99 1.83
N ASP A 57 10.30 -10.68 1.82
CA ASP A 57 10.27 -12.12 1.48
C ASP A 57 9.99 -12.38 -0.01
N PHE A 58 9.71 -11.33 -0.81
CA PHE A 58 9.49 -11.44 -2.26
C PHE A 58 10.50 -10.65 -3.09
N ARG A 59 11.68 -10.38 -2.56
CA ARG A 59 12.78 -9.91 -3.42
C ARG A 59 13.30 -11.11 -4.20
N PRO A 60 13.07 -11.17 -5.51
CA PRO A 60 13.71 -12.20 -6.31
C PRO A 60 15.23 -12.08 -6.09
N THR A 61 15.88 -13.18 -5.82
CA THR A 61 17.34 -13.22 -5.76
C THR A 61 17.83 -12.92 -7.18
N ILE A 62 18.12 -11.64 -7.45
CA ILE A 62 18.75 -11.23 -8.69
C ILE A 62 20.19 -11.74 -8.58
N GLY A 63 20.66 -12.48 -9.58
CA GLY A 63 22.03 -13.04 -9.61
C GLY A 63 23.12 -11.98 -9.55
N GLU A 64 24.34 -12.39 -9.84
CA GLU A 64 25.47 -11.46 -9.93
C GLU A 64 25.45 -10.69 -11.26
N PRO A 65 25.96 -9.44 -11.31
CA PRO A 65 26.05 -8.68 -12.54
C PRO A 65 26.92 -9.39 -13.61
N PRO A 66 26.73 -9.08 -14.90
CA PRO A 66 25.84 -8.01 -15.41
C PRO A 66 24.37 -8.42 -15.48
N TYR A 67 23.50 -7.52 -15.04
CA TYR A 67 22.05 -7.72 -15.04
C TYR A 67 21.42 -7.42 -16.40
N ARG A 68 20.59 -8.30 -16.88
CA ARG A 68 19.85 -8.17 -18.14
C ARG A 68 18.56 -7.36 -17.90
N VAL A 69 18.51 -6.13 -18.38
CA VAL A 69 17.41 -5.22 -18.15
C VAL A 69 16.62 -5.01 -19.45
N ALA A 70 15.44 -5.58 -19.54
CA ALA A 70 14.53 -5.29 -20.65
C ALA A 70 13.79 -3.97 -20.40
N VAL A 71 13.87 -3.06 -21.37
CA VAL A 71 13.20 -1.76 -21.35
C VAL A 71 12.05 -1.77 -22.36
N ASP A 72 10.85 -1.54 -21.87
CA ASP A 72 9.63 -1.46 -22.66
C ASP A 72 9.07 -0.04 -22.61
N ALA A 73 8.92 0.60 -23.77
CA ALA A 73 8.17 1.84 -23.89
C ALA A 73 6.69 1.52 -24.05
N GLY A 74 5.85 2.08 -23.20
CA GLY A 74 4.41 1.95 -23.32
C GLY A 74 3.89 2.57 -24.61
N HIS A 75 2.78 2.03 -25.14
CA HIS A 75 2.10 2.53 -26.36
C HIS A 75 2.97 2.42 -27.62
N GLY A 76 2.67 3.19 -28.66
CA GLY A 76 3.43 3.22 -29.91
C GLY A 76 2.56 3.01 -31.14
N GLY A 77 3.08 3.39 -32.32
CA GLY A 77 2.37 3.33 -33.57
C GLY A 77 1.04 4.06 -33.55
N SER A 78 -0.06 3.36 -33.79
CA SER A 78 -1.42 3.91 -33.76
C SER A 78 -2.01 4.12 -32.35
N ASP A 79 -1.36 3.57 -31.31
CA ASP A 79 -1.77 3.78 -29.92
C ASP A 79 -0.99 4.96 -29.30
N PRO A 80 -1.62 6.14 -29.15
CA PRO A 80 -0.95 7.33 -28.63
C PRO A 80 -0.77 7.29 -27.12
N GLY A 81 -1.48 6.40 -26.39
CA GLY A 81 -1.62 6.49 -24.95
C GLY A 81 -2.40 7.72 -24.50
N ALA A 82 -2.06 8.27 -23.36
CA ALA A 82 -2.63 9.52 -22.87
C ALA A 82 -2.19 10.69 -23.76
N ARG A 83 -3.13 11.63 -24.00
CA ARG A 83 -2.88 12.85 -24.78
C ARG A 83 -2.82 14.05 -23.85
N GLY A 84 -1.67 14.70 -23.81
CA GLY A 84 -1.41 15.93 -23.07
C GLY A 84 -0.77 16.98 -23.95
N VAL A 85 0.31 17.59 -23.46
CA VAL A 85 1.17 18.50 -24.27
C VAL A 85 1.87 17.72 -25.38
N VAL A 86 2.23 16.46 -25.08
CA VAL A 86 2.75 15.47 -26.03
C VAL A 86 1.92 14.19 -25.91
N GLU A 87 1.96 13.33 -26.92
CA GLU A 87 1.38 11.99 -26.81
C GLU A 87 2.27 11.12 -25.90
N GLU A 88 1.64 10.26 -25.07
CA GLU A 88 2.37 9.40 -24.13
C GLU A 88 3.41 8.53 -24.84
N LYS A 89 3.10 7.99 -26.01
CA LYS A 89 4.03 7.18 -26.82
C LYS A 89 5.34 7.91 -27.13
N GLU A 90 5.31 9.22 -27.38
CA GLU A 90 6.50 10.01 -27.67
C GLU A 90 7.38 10.16 -26.43
N MET A 91 6.75 10.44 -25.30
CA MET A 91 7.43 10.56 -24.01
C MET A 91 8.02 9.22 -23.58
N THR A 92 7.26 8.11 -23.67
CA THR A 92 7.75 6.79 -23.27
C THR A 92 8.90 6.30 -24.15
N ALA A 93 8.82 6.53 -25.49
CA ALA A 93 9.88 6.22 -26.43
C ALA A 93 11.17 6.97 -26.10
N ALA A 94 11.08 8.30 -25.93
CA ALA A 94 12.25 9.13 -25.61
C ALA A 94 12.88 8.72 -24.26
N THR A 95 12.06 8.41 -23.27
CA THR A 95 12.54 7.97 -21.95
C THR A 95 13.21 6.59 -22.03
N ALA A 96 12.63 5.65 -22.79
CA ALA A 96 13.21 4.32 -22.99
C ALA A 96 14.58 4.40 -23.66
N GLU A 97 14.72 5.23 -24.72
CA GLU A 97 16.02 5.44 -25.40
C GLU A 97 17.07 6.03 -24.47
N ALA A 98 16.70 7.06 -23.71
CA ALA A 98 17.60 7.66 -22.73
C ALA A 98 18.07 6.64 -21.67
N LEU A 99 17.13 5.82 -21.17
CA LEU A 99 17.45 4.79 -20.20
C LEU A 99 18.38 3.70 -20.78
N LEU A 100 18.08 3.23 -21.99
CA LEU A 100 18.93 2.25 -22.68
C LEU A 100 20.36 2.79 -22.83
N THR A 101 20.50 4.03 -23.30
CA THR A 101 21.79 4.71 -23.44
C THR A 101 22.55 4.82 -22.11
N TRP A 102 21.81 5.05 -21.01
CA TRP A 102 22.42 5.10 -19.68
C TRP A 102 22.90 3.72 -19.22
N LEU A 103 22.10 2.69 -19.40
CA LEU A 103 22.44 1.32 -19.02
C LEU A 103 23.64 0.80 -19.84
N GLU A 104 23.79 1.19 -21.12
CA GLU A 104 24.92 0.82 -21.96
C GLU A 104 26.27 1.35 -21.44
N GLN A 105 26.25 2.42 -20.63
CA GLN A 105 27.48 3.01 -20.07
C GLN A 105 27.95 2.33 -18.80
N ASP A 106 27.14 1.49 -18.18
CA ASP A 106 27.45 0.79 -16.93
C ASP A 106 27.67 -0.72 -17.20
N PRO A 107 28.89 -1.24 -16.99
CA PRO A 107 29.21 -2.65 -17.24
C PRO A 107 28.43 -3.64 -16.39
N ASN A 108 27.72 -3.17 -15.36
CA ASN A 108 26.87 -4.01 -14.54
C ASN A 108 25.51 -4.32 -15.19
N PHE A 109 25.21 -3.72 -16.35
CA PHE A 109 23.93 -3.91 -17.03
C PHE A 109 24.09 -4.34 -18.49
N ILE A 110 23.17 -5.16 -18.95
CA ILE A 110 22.97 -5.51 -20.35
C ILE A 110 21.56 -5.02 -20.74
N PRO A 111 21.44 -3.84 -21.38
CA PRO A 111 20.15 -3.33 -21.80
C PRO A 111 19.59 -4.15 -22.96
N LEU A 112 18.29 -4.42 -22.89
CA LEU A 112 17.54 -5.18 -23.88
C LEU A 112 16.33 -4.39 -24.34
N ARG A 113 16.14 -4.27 -25.65
CA ARG A 113 14.94 -3.63 -26.23
C ARG A 113 13.83 -4.66 -26.38
N THR A 114 12.62 -4.32 -25.96
CA THR A 114 11.43 -5.15 -26.25
C THR A 114 10.96 -4.99 -27.70
N ARG A 115 11.32 -3.89 -28.38
CA ARG A 115 11.00 -3.58 -29.76
C ARG A 115 12.16 -2.84 -30.44
N GLU A 116 12.34 -3.08 -31.74
CA GLU A 116 13.38 -2.37 -32.51
C GLU A 116 13.03 -0.90 -32.74
N ASN A 117 11.74 -0.60 -32.93
CA ASN A 117 11.25 0.78 -33.06
C ASN A 117 9.90 0.94 -32.34
N TYR A 118 9.55 2.17 -32.01
CA TYR A 118 8.34 2.51 -31.29
C TYR A 118 7.19 2.97 -32.19
N ASP A 119 7.37 2.95 -33.50
CA ASP A 119 6.35 3.32 -34.51
C ASP A 119 5.38 2.18 -34.80
N THR A 120 5.66 0.98 -34.30
CA THR A 120 4.78 -0.19 -34.38
C THR A 120 3.84 -0.25 -33.21
N THR A 121 2.57 -0.51 -33.50
CA THR A 121 1.57 -0.82 -32.46
C THR A 121 1.82 -2.22 -31.94
N ALA A 122 1.97 -2.36 -30.61
CA ALA A 122 2.10 -3.64 -29.94
C ALA A 122 1.21 -3.67 -28.69
N LYS A 123 0.40 -4.72 -28.56
CA LYS A 123 -0.43 -4.91 -27.38
C LYS A 123 0.44 -5.17 -26.13
N PRO A 124 -0.04 -4.86 -24.93
CA PRO A 124 0.71 -5.14 -23.69
C PRO A 124 1.18 -6.60 -23.60
N SER A 125 0.33 -7.56 -23.99
CA SER A 125 0.67 -8.98 -24.02
C SER A 125 1.79 -9.34 -25.01
N GLU A 126 1.84 -8.66 -26.16
CA GLU A 126 2.89 -8.85 -27.18
C GLU A 126 4.23 -8.30 -26.69
N ARG A 127 4.19 -7.13 -26.03
CA ARG A 127 5.39 -6.52 -25.43
C ARG A 127 5.93 -7.37 -24.28
N ALA A 128 5.04 -7.90 -23.43
CA ALA A 128 5.42 -8.82 -22.36
C ALA A 128 6.01 -10.12 -22.90
N ALA A 129 5.44 -10.68 -23.98
CA ALA A 129 5.99 -11.86 -24.64
C ALA A 129 7.38 -11.60 -25.26
N ALA A 130 7.57 -10.44 -25.89
CA ALA A 130 8.87 -10.02 -26.44
C ALA A 130 9.91 -9.86 -25.30
N ALA A 131 9.53 -9.24 -24.19
CA ALA A 131 10.40 -9.14 -23.02
C ALA A 131 10.80 -10.52 -22.49
N ASN A 132 9.85 -11.43 -22.30
CA ASN A 132 10.11 -12.78 -21.80
C ASN A 132 11.04 -13.58 -22.73
N ALA A 133 10.88 -13.41 -24.05
CA ALA A 133 11.76 -14.08 -25.03
C ALA A 133 13.22 -13.65 -24.91
N LEU A 134 13.48 -12.46 -24.37
CA LEU A 134 14.84 -11.95 -24.11
C LEU A 134 15.44 -12.52 -22.82
N SER A 135 14.69 -13.23 -21.99
CA SER A 135 15.12 -13.77 -20.69
C SER A 135 15.84 -12.70 -19.83
N PRO A 136 15.18 -11.58 -19.50
CA PRO A 136 15.78 -10.55 -18.68
C PRO A 136 15.71 -10.91 -17.20
N ASP A 137 16.60 -10.34 -16.39
CA ASP A 137 16.52 -10.38 -14.93
C ASP A 137 15.49 -9.38 -14.41
N LEU A 138 15.28 -8.28 -15.15
CA LEU A 138 14.34 -7.21 -14.81
C LEU A 138 13.65 -6.69 -16.09
N LEU A 139 12.35 -6.47 -16.01
CA LEU A 139 11.56 -5.73 -17.01
C LEU A 139 11.12 -4.37 -16.44
N LEU A 140 11.49 -3.30 -17.15
CA LEU A 140 11.03 -1.94 -16.88
C LEU A 140 10.08 -1.49 -17.99
N SER A 141 8.79 -1.34 -17.68
CA SER A 141 7.80 -0.79 -18.62
C SER A 141 7.50 0.66 -18.26
N ILE A 142 7.72 1.55 -19.21
CA ILE A 142 7.63 3.00 -19.02
C ILE A 142 6.28 3.50 -19.52
N HIS A 143 5.55 4.15 -18.63
CA HIS A 143 4.24 4.76 -18.89
C HIS A 143 4.16 6.17 -18.32
N GLY A 144 3.27 6.98 -18.89
CA GLY A 144 2.89 8.28 -18.36
C GLY A 144 1.62 8.19 -17.53
N LYS A 145 1.46 9.12 -16.60
CA LYS A 145 0.22 9.28 -15.85
C LYS A 145 -0.52 10.52 -16.30
N SER A 146 -1.76 10.36 -16.76
CA SER A 146 -2.62 11.52 -17.03
C SER A 146 -2.89 12.29 -15.73
N PRO A 147 -2.92 13.64 -15.78
CA PRO A 147 -3.32 14.43 -14.64
C PRO A 147 -4.76 14.09 -14.23
N PRO A 148 -5.12 14.27 -12.94
CA PRO A 148 -6.50 14.08 -12.49
C PRO A 148 -7.45 14.96 -13.31
N GLY A 149 -8.47 14.35 -13.93
CA GLY A 149 -9.45 15.07 -14.78
C GLY A 149 -9.05 15.27 -16.25
N GLY A 150 -7.88 14.80 -16.65
CA GLY A 150 -7.51 14.71 -18.06
C GLY A 150 -8.31 13.61 -18.79
N PRO A 151 -8.44 13.70 -20.15
CA PRO A 151 -9.07 12.64 -20.92
C PRO A 151 -8.35 11.32 -20.63
N ALA A 152 -9.09 10.34 -20.09
CA ALA A 152 -8.54 9.01 -19.91
C ALA A 152 -8.23 8.45 -21.30
N GLY A 153 -6.96 8.15 -21.55
CA GLY A 153 -6.59 7.34 -22.69
C GLY A 153 -7.30 5.98 -22.66
N PRO A 154 -7.39 5.26 -23.77
CA PRO A 154 -7.98 3.93 -23.79
C PRO A 154 -7.29 3.07 -22.74
N ARG A 155 -8.09 2.48 -21.85
CA ARG A 155 -7.57 1.54 -20.84
C ARG A 155 -7.13 0.28 -21.57
N CYS A 156 -5.87 -0.05 -21.42
CA CYS A 156 -5.32 -1.30 -21.86
C CYS A 156 -5.85 -2.45 -21.02
#